data_d21500f0babcce267b0468137fe13ca8
#
_entry.id   d21500f0babcce267b0468137fe13ca8
#
_cell.length_a   1.000
_cell.length_b   1.000
_cell.length_c   1.000
_cell.angle_alpha   90.00
_cell.angle_beta   90.00
_cell.angle_gamma   90.00
#
_symmetry.space_group_name_H-M   'P 1'
#
loop_
_entity.id
_entity.type
_entity.pdbx_description
1 polymer ?
#
loop_
_entity_poly.entity_id
_entity_poly.type
_entity_poly.pdbx_seq_one_letter_code
_entity_poly.pdbx_strand_id
1 'polypeptide(L)'
;RMKLNLTKVVNGCRLGKIQNLGKTGDHTMDIPGCLLYTKTGSAPHLTQHTLHNIHGVPAMAQLTLSSLAEHHEVFAEYKKGVGNFIGMPESLLYCSLHDPVSPCPSGYVTNKVLQKSSIIGVIEGGDVMEERLRSARETAKRPVSGFLLDGFQGNPTTLETRLQLLSLVTAELPEDKPRLICGVSRPDEVLECIERGVDLFESFFPYLVTERGCALTFNFDYQPNPEETLLQQNGIQEEIKYEDQIKKIKTTGCNQKMTSFEINLKEKKYREDFSPLVKECSCYCCKNHTRAYIHHLLVTNELLAGVLLMIHNFEHYFGFFHSIREALKSDTLAQLKELIRRQASGELGNTNLTLH
;
A
#
# COMPACT_ATOMS: atom_id res chain seq x y z
N ARG A 1 -13.91 5.83 -21.21
CA ARG A 1 -12.44 5.72 -21.03
C ARG A 1 -12.09 6.23 -19.63
N MET A 2 -11.32 5.47 -18.89
CA MET A 2 -10.71 5.88 -17.61
C MET A 2 -10.04 7.25 -17.76
N LYS A 3 -10.28 8.16 -16.82
CA LYS A 3 -9.75 9.52 -16.84
C LYS A 3 -9.15 9.87 -15.49
N LEU A 4 -7.92 10.39 -15.50
CA LEU A 4 -7.30 10.96 -14.32
C LEU A 4 -7.62 12.46 -14.25
N ASN A 5 -8.12 12.89 -13.10
CA ASN A 5 -8.39 14.29 -12.80
C ASN A 5 -7.54 14.70 -11.59
N LEU A 6 -6.48 15.44 -11.83
CA LEU A 6 -5.61 15.98 -10.79
C LEU A 6 -6.19 17.28 -10.24
N THR A 7 -6.33 17.35 -8.92
CA THR A 7 -6.78 18.55 -8.21
C THR A 7 -5.61 19.38 -7.68
N LYS A 8 -4.48 18.72 -7.40
CA LYS A 8 -3.27 19.39 -6.90
C LYS A 8 -2.02 18.60 -7.30
N VAL A 9 -0.97 19.31 -7.68
CA VAL A 9 0.37 18.74 -7.90
C VAL A 9 1.37 19.63 -7.17
N VAL A 10 2.07 19.07 -6.20
CA VAL A 10 3.07 19.80 -5.37
C VAL A 10 4.28 18.92 -5.14
N ASN A 11 5.46 19.41 -5.50
CA ASN A 11 6.74 18.72 -5.29
C ASN A 11 6.74 17.26 -5.77
N GLY A 12 6.15 17.00 -6.95
CA GLY A 12 6.03 15.65 -7.51
C GLY A 12 4.81 14.86 -7.02
N CYS A 13 4.25 15.20 -5.87
CA CYS A 13 3.06 14.54 -5.34
C CYS A 13 1.82 14.92 -6.13
N ARG A 14 0.98 13.95 -6.41
CA ARG A 14 -0.21 14.10 -7.24
C ARG A 14 -1.46 13.75 -6.44
N LEU A 15 -2.36 14.73 -6.24
CA LEU A 15 -3.64 14.55 -5.57
C LEU A 15 -4.76 14.65 -6.58
N GLY A 16 -5.70 13.74 -6.57
CA GLY A 16 -6.83 13.75 -7.50
C GLY A 16 -7.69 12.51 -7.45
N LYS A 17 -8.36 12.24 -8.57
CA LYS A 17 -9.25 11.06 -8.72
C LYS A 17 -9.09 10.43 -10.09
N ILE A 18 -9.12 9.12 -10.12
CA ILE A 18 -9.33 8.35 -11.33
C ILE A 18 -10.85 8.18 -11.48
N GLN A 19 -11.39 8.57 -12.59
CA GLN A 19 -12.82 8.59 -12.91
C GLN A 19 -13.15 7.68 -14.09
N ASN A 20 -14.43 7.44 -14.29
CA ASN A 20 -14.96 6.60 -15.37
C ASN A 20 -14.40 5.18 -15.33
N LEU A 21 -14.33 4.62 -14.14
CA LEU A 21 -13.92 3.23 -13.92
C LEU A 21 -15.13 2.31 -13.99
N GLY A 22 -14.89 1.05 -14.33
CA GLY A 22 -15.94 0.03 -14.48
C GLY A 22 -16.66 0.08 -15.83
N LYS A 23 -17.60 -0.84 -16.03
CA LYS A 23 -18.35 -0.99 -17.29
C LYS A 23 -19.27 0.21 -17.55
N THR A 24 -19.88 0.74 -16.51
CA THR A 24 -20.82 1.88 -16.52
C THR A 24 -20.11 3.22 -16.43
N GLY A 25 -18.85 3.24 -15.98
CA GLY A 25 -18.10 4.47 -15.76
C GLY A 25 -18.45 5.20 -14.46
N ASP A 26 -19.20 4.56 -13.57
CA ASP A 26 -19.70 5.20 -12.33
C ASP A 26 -18.72 5.16 -11.16
N HIS A 27 -17.69 4.31 -11.26
CA HIS A 27 -16.71 4.17 -10.18
C HIS A 27 -15.61 5.22 -10.28
N THR A 28 -15.16 5.65 -9.12
CA THR A 28 -14.02 6.55 -8.94
C THR A 28 -13.05 6.01 -7.91
N MET A 29 -11.81 6.43 -7.97
CA MET A 29 -10.77 6.09 -7.01
C MET A 29 -9.91 7.29 -6.71
N ASP A 30 -9.73 7.60 -5.42
CA ASP A 30 -8.87 8.69 -4.97
C ASP A 30 -7.39 8.32 -5.10
N ILE A 31 -6.56 9.30 -5.44
CA ILE A 31 -5.11 9.18 -5.44
C ILE A 31 -4.46 10.29 -4.59
N PRO A 32 -3.32 10.01 -3.90
CA PRO A 32 -2.69 8.71 -3.73
C PRO A 32 -3.62 7.68 -3.06
N GLY A 33 -3.54 6.42 -3.50
CA GLY A 33 -4.40 5.36 -3.00
C GLY A 33 -3.76 3.99 -3.11
N CYS A 34 -4.44 2.96 -2.62
CA CYS A 34 -3.99 1.58 -2.75
C CYS A 34 -5.09 0.69 -3.36
N LEU A 35 -4.67 -0.46 -3.87
CA LEU A 35 -5.54 -1.54 -4.31
C LEU A 35 -5.86 -2.43 -3.11
N LEU A 36 -7.07 -2.99 -3.06
CA LEU A 36 -7.37 -4.05 -2.11
C LEU A 36 -6.58 -5.31 -2.50
N TYR A 37 -5.65 -5.73 -1.66
CA TYR A 37 -4.93 -6.99 -1.87
C TYR A 37 -5.85 -8.18 -1.70
N THR A 38 -5.83 -9.10 -2.66
CA THR A 38 -6.53 -10.39 -2.58
C THR A 38 -5.56 -11.54 -2.81
N LYS A 39 -5.83 -12.65 -2.15
CA LYS A 39 -5.18 -13.94 -2.38
C LYS A 39 -6.22 -14.90 -2.91
N THR A 40 -5.96 -15.48 -4.08
CA THR A 40 -6.95 -16.35 -4.79
C THR A 40 -8.33 -15.69 -4.99
N GLY A 41 -8.34 -14.36 -5.17
CA GLY A 41 -9.57 -13.59 -5.41
C GLY A 41 -10.36 -13.19 -4.17
N SER A 42 -9.88 -13.46 -2.97
CA SER A 42 -10.51 -13.07 -1.71
C SER A 42 -9.58 -12.23 -0.85
N ALA A 43 -10.12 -11.26 -0.11
CA ALA A 43 -9.37 -10.57 0.93
C ALA A 43 -8.94 -11.62 1.97
N PRO A 44 -7.63 -11.71 2.33
CA PRO A 44 -7.15 -12.75 3.23
C PRO A 44 -7.89 -12.72 4.58
N HIS A 45 -8.22 -13.90 5.11
CA HIS A 45 -8.96 -14.10 6.36
C HIS A 45 -10.38 -13.53 6.43
N LEU A 46 -10.84 -12.80 5.42
CA LEU A 46 -12.11 -12.06 5.46
C LEU A 46 -13.13 -12.64 4.48
N THR A 47 -14.38 -12.71 4.91
CA THR A 47 -15.51 -12.88 4.01
C THR A 47 -15.87 -11.54 3.36
N GLN A 48 -16.60 -11.58 2.25
CA GLN A 48 -17.10 -10.36 1.61
C GLN A 48 -17.96 -9.51 2.58
N HIS A 49 -18.79 -10.16 3.40
CA HIS A 49 -19.60 -9.48 4.41
C HIS A 49 -18.74 -8.77 5.46
N THR A 50 -17.68 -9.41 5.95
CA THR A 50 -16.76 -8.81 6.91
C THR A 50 -16.00 -7.63 6.30
N LEU A 51 -15.60 -7.75 5.04
CA LEU A 51 -14.90 -6.70 4.32
C LEU A 51 -15.74 -5.42 4.18
N HIS A 52 -17.05 -5.54 3.95
CA HIS A 52 -17.96 -4.38 3.85
C HIS A 52 -18.06 -3.56 5.14
N ASN A 53 -17.70 -4.13 6.28
CA ASN A 53 -17.71 -3.43 7.58
C ASN A 53 -16.39 -2.70 7.90
N ILE A 54 -15.41 -2.77 7.01
CA ILE A 54 -14.12 -2.07 7.14
C ILE A 54 -14.25 -0.69 6.47
N HIS A 55 -13.81 0.36 7.15
CA HIS A 55 -13.82 1.70 6.59
C HIS A 55 -12.68 1.90 5.57
N GLY A 56 -12.99 2.59 4.50
CA GLY A 56 -11.98 3.01 3.51
C GLY A 56 -11.50 1.92 2.57
N VAL A 57 -12.22 0.79 2.44
CA VAL A 57 -11.88 -0.28 1.50
C VAL A 57 -11.75 0.30 0.09
N PRO A 58 -10.62 0.05 -0.60
CA PRO A 58 -10.42 0.52 -1.96
C PRO A 58 -11.48 -0.03 -2.94
N ALA A 59 -11.92 0.82 -3.87
CA ALA A 59 -12.90 0.42 -4.90
C ALA A 59 -12.34 -0.64 -5.88
N MET A 60 -11.02 -0.74 -6.00
CA MET A 60 -10.35 -1.66 -6.92
C MET A 60 -9.62 -2.76 -6.16
N ALA A 61 -9.98 -4.01 -6.45
CA ALA A 61 -9.32 -5.19 -5.91
C ALA A 61 -8.25 -5.70 -6.88
N GLN A 62 -7.09 -6.04 -6.33
CA GLN A 62 -6.02 -6.69 -7.07
C GLN A 62 -6.29 -8.18 -7.16
N LEU A 63 -6.28 -8.70 -8.38
CA LEU A 63 -6.46 -10.10 -8.70
C LEU A 63 -5.22 -10.60 -9.44
N THR A 64 -4.48 -11.53 -8.85
CA THR A 64 -3.26 -12.05 -9.46
C THR A 64 -3.57 -13.18 -10.43
N LEU A 65 -3.05 -13.10 -11.65
CA LEU A 65 -3.27 -14.13 -12.67
C LEU A 65 -2.68 -15.47 -12.27
N SER A 66 -1.60 -15.49 -11.51
CA SER A 66 -1.01 -16.72 -10.99
C SER A 66 -2.00 -17.52 -10.13
N SER A 67 -2.78 -16.84 -9.29
CA SER A 67 -3.79 -17.49 -8.46
C SER A 67 -5.03 -17.94 -9.24
N LEU A 68 -5.29 -17.34 -10.38
CA LEU A 68 -6.40 -17.74 -11.27
C LEU A 68 -6.02 -18.88 -12.21
N ALA A 69 -4.77 -18.96 -12.62
CA ALA A 69 -4.31 -19.93 -13.59
C ALA A 69 -4.48 -21.38 -13.11
N GLU A 70 -4.30 -21.63 -11.81
CA GLU A 70 -4.51 -22.95 -11.20
C GLU A 70 -5.97 -23.42 -11.29
N HIS A 71 -6.91 -22.49 -11.45
CA HIS A 71 -8.34 -22.75 -11.47
C HIS A 71 -9.01 -22.36 -12.79
N HIS A 72 -8.23 -22.21 -13.87
CA HIS A 72 -8.71 -21.67 -15.15
C HIS A 72 -9.89 -22.46 -15.75
N GLU A 73 -9.93 -23.79 -15.61
CA GLU A 73 -11.01 -24.66 -16.10
C GLU A 73 -12.33 -24.33 -15.41
N VAL A 74 -12.31 -24.18 -14.08
CA VAL A 74 -13.49 -23.83 -13.27
C VAL A 74 -14.03 -22.46 -13.65
N PHE A 75 -13.13 -21.49 -13.86
CA PHE A 75 -13.52 -20.15 -14.33
C PHE A 75 -14.16 -20.19 -15.73
N ALA A 76 -13.60 -20.99 -16.63
CA ALA A 76 -14.13 -21.16 -17.98
C ALA A 76 -15.54 -21.78 -17.99
N GLU A 77 -15.82 -22.73 -17.10
CA GLU A 77 -17.14 -23.36 -16.96
C GLU A 77 -18.18 -22.45 -16.30
N TYR A 78 -17.77 -21.60 -15.35
CA TYR A 78 -18.70 -20.74 -14.60
C TYR A 78 -19.45 -19.71 -15.47
N LYS A 79 -18.82 -19.14 -16.50
CA LYS A 79 -19.35 -18.25 -17.55
C LYS A 79 -20.09 -16.97 -17.10
N LYS A 80 -20.21 -16.69 -15.80
CA LYS A 80 -20.89 -15.49 -15.26
C LYS A 80 -19.91 -14.37 -14.89
N GLY A 81 -18.63 -14.50 -15.25
CA GLY A 81 -17.57 -13.51 -14.97
C GLY A 81 -16.84 -13.75 -13.67
N VAL A 82 -15.56 -13.35 -13.66
CA VAL A 82 -14.64 -13.58 -12.55
C VAL A 82 -15.11 -12.90 -11.26
N GLY A 83 -15.60 -11.66 -11.33
CA GLY A 83 -16.10 -10.92 -10.16
C GLY A 83 -17.21 -11.67 -9.42
N ASN A 84 -18.17 -12.25 -10.16
CA ASN A 84 -19.22 -13.06 -9.54
C ASN A 84 -18.66 -14.36 -8.93
N PHE A 85 -17.68 -14.97 -9.59
CA PHE A 85 -17.08 -16.21 -9.11
C PHE A 85 -16.37 -16.02 -7.78
N ILE A 86 -15.60 -14.94 -7.64
CA ILE A 86 -14.85 -14.63 -6.41
C ILE A 86 -15.71 -13.91 -5.33
N GLY A 87 -17.00 -13.72 -5.59
CA GLY A 87 -17.91 -13.05 -4.65
C GLY A 87 -17.75 -11.54 -4.55
N MET A 88 -17.11 -10.89 -5.53
CA MET A 88 -16.91 -9.45 -5.61
C MET A 88 -17.53 -8.84 -6.89
N PRO A 89 -18.84 -8.98 -7.13
CA PRO A 89 -19.46 -8.56 -8.37
C PRO A 89 -19.41 -7.05 -8.62
N GLU A 90 -19.41 -6.26 -7.57
CA GLU A 90 -19.42 -4.79 -7.62
C GLU A 90 -18.01 -4.18 -7.58
N SER A 91 -16.97 -4.98 -7.31
CA SER A 91 -15.60 -4.47 -7.23
C SER A 91 -14.98 -4.29 -8.61
N LEU A 92 -14.22 -3.24 -8.77
CA LEU A 92 -13.30 -3.10 -9.89
C LEU A 92 -12.17 -4.12 -9.71
N LEU A 93 -11.78 -4.79 -10.80
CA LEU A 93 -10.72 -5.78 -10.76
C LEU A 93 -9.50 -5.27 -11.54
N TYR A 94 -8.38 -5.19 -10.86
CA TYR A 94 -7.07 -5.02 -11.47
C TYR A 94 -6.40 -6.39 -11.57
N CYS A 95 -6.27 -6.92 -12.78
CA CYS A 95 -5.58 -8.18 -13.02
C CYS A 95 -4.07 -7.93 -13.15
N SER A 96 -3.31 -8.37 -12.16
CA SER A 96 -1.84 -8.29 -12.17
C SER A 96 -1.22 -9.63 -12.58
N LEU A 97 -0.06 -9.56 -13.26
CA LEU A 97 0.70 -10.76 -13.61
C LEU A 97 1.39 -11.36 -12.37
N HIS A 98 1.81 -10.51 -11.45
CA HIS A 98 2.60 -10.87 -10.29
C HIS A 98 1.77 -10.75 -9.00
N ASP A 99 2.03 -11.70 -8.08
CA ASP A 99 1.62 -11.59 -6.69
C ASP A 99 2.80 -11.01 -5.90
N PRO A 100 2.64 -9.90 -5.16
CA PRO A 100 3.74 -9.29 -4.40
C PRO A 100 4.28 -10.17 -3.27
N VAL A 101 3.56 -11.21 -2.90
CA VAL A 101 3.90 -12.12 -1.79
C VAL A 101 4.39 -13.49 -2.26
N SER A 102 4.02 -13.90 -3.46
CA SER A 102 4.32 -15.24 -4.00
C SER A 102 5.17 -15.15 -5.26
N PRO A 103 6.11 -16.10 -5.49
CA PRO A 103 6.87 -16.12 -6.73
C PRO A 103 5.96 -16.35 -7.94
N CYS A 104 6.28 -15.68 -9.04
CA CYS A 104 5.53 -15.84 -10.30
C CYS A 104 5.87 -17.19 -10.94
N PRO A 105 4.87 -18.03 -11.29
CA PRO A 105 5.11 -19.23 -12.09
C PRO A 105 5.56 -18.86 -13.51
N SER A 106 6.50 -19.61 -14.06
CA SER A 106 6.94 -19.42 -15.46
C SER A 106 5.95 -20.00 -16.47
N GLY A 107 5.71 -19.31 -17.59
CA GLY A 107 5.09 -19.91 -18.76
C GLY A 107 3.66 -19.47 -19.12
N TYR A 108 3.24 -18.24 -18.82
CA TYR A 108 1.92 -17.74 -19.26
C TYR A 108 1.93 -17.10 -20.66
N VAL A 109 0.89 -17.40 -21.44
CA VAL A 109 0.59 -16.78 -22.73
C VAL A 109 -0.69 -15.97 -22.61
N THR A 110 -0.65 -14.68 -22.95
CA THR A 110 -1.82 -13.78 -22.91
C THR A 110 -2.80 -14.07 -24.04
N ASN A 111 -4.11 -14.07 -23.73
CA ASN A 111 -5.17 -14.36 -24.68
C ASN A 111 -5.86 -13.07 -25.17
N LYS A 112 -6.43 -13.10 -26.40
CA LYS A 112 -7.06 -11.97 -27.13
C LYS A 112 -8.34 -11.37 -26.50
N VAL A 113 -8.80 -11.85 -25.36
CA VAL A 113 -10.07 -11.42 -24.72
C VAL A 113 -10.01 -10.02 -24.09
N LEU A 114 -8.83 -9.40 -24.02
CA LEU A 114 -8.60 -8.14 -23.32
C LEU A 114 -9.03 -6.87 -24.10
N GLN A 115 -9.62 -6.97 -25.29
CA GLN A 115 -9.97 -5.81 -26.13
C GLN A 115 -10.99 -4.83 -25.51
N LYS A 116 -11.74 -5.26 -24.50
CA LYS A 116 -12.72 -4.44 -23.77
C LYS A 116 -12.22 -3.89 -22.44
N SER A 117 -11.01 -4.24 -22.04
CA SER A 117 -10.41 -3.84 -20.76
C SER A 117 -9.50 -2.62 -20.92
N SER A 118 -9.37 -1.83 -19.87
CA SER A 118 -8.33 -0.81 -19.79
C SER A 118 -6.97 -1.48 -19.63
N ILE A 119 -6.03 -1.14 -20.51
CA ILE A 119 -4.69 -1.75 -20.51
C ILE A 119 -3.74 -0.85 -19.72
N ILE A 120 -3.02 -1.42 -18.78
CA ILE A 120 -1.93 -0.79 -18.06
C ILE A 120 -0.61 -1.21 -18.70
N GLY A 121 0.18 -0.25 -19.13
CA GLY A 121 1.49 -0.50 -19.74
C GLY A 121 2.56 -0.71 -18.68
N VAL A 122 3.33 -1.79 -18.80
CA VAL A 122 4.38 -2.11 -17.83
C VAL A 122 5.69 -1.43 -18.22
N ILE A 123 6.35 -0.80 -17.25
CA ILE A 123 7.68 -0.21 -17.37
C ILE A 123 8.67 -1.12 -16.65
N GLU A 124 9.58 -1.69 -17.40
CA GLU A 124 10.61 -2.59 -16.93
C GLU A 124 12.00 -2.06 -17.32
N GLY A 125 13.06 -2.80 -16.99
CA GLY A 125 14.45 -2.46 -17.35
C GLY A 125 15.45 -2.73 -16.22
N GLY A 126 15.03 -3.42 -15.15
CA GLY A 126 15.88 -3.75 -14.00
C GLY A 126 16.47 -2.49 -13.37
N ASP A 127 17.75 -2.53 -13.03
CA ASP A 127 18.51 -1.41 -12.47
C ASP A 127 19.26 -0.59 -13.54
N VAL A 128 19.02 -0.89 -14.82
CA VAL A 128 19.68 -0.20 -15.93
C VAL A 128 18.84 1.02 -16.31
N MET A 129 19.36 2.20 -16.01
CA MET A 129 18.69 3.48 -16.22
C MET A 129 18.22 3.67 -17.67
N GLU A 130 19.11 3.44 -18.63
CA GLU A 130 18.81 3.63 -20.05
C GLU A 130 17.68 2.73 -20.53
N GLU A 131 17.65 1.47 -20.08
CA GLU A 131 16.61 0.51 -20.43
C GLU A 131 15.26 0.90 -19.82
N ARG A 132 15.22 1.40 -18.58
CA ARG A 132 14.00 1.91 -17.97
C ARG A 132 13.46 3.13 -18.70
N LEU A 133 14.31 4.09 -19.03
CA LEU A 133 13.90 5.28 -19.78
C LEU A 133 13.42 4.90 -21.20
N ARG A 134 14.10 3.96 -21.86
CA ARG A 134 13.66 3.41 -23.14
C ARG A 134 12.27 2.77 -23.02
N SER A 135 12.09 1.90 -22.02
CA SER A 135 10.79 1.25 -21.74
C SER A 135 9.69 2.28 -21.47
N ALA A 136 9.96 3.30 -20.66
CA ALA A 136 9.00 4.37 -20.35
C ALA A 136 8.59 5.14 -21.62
N ARG A 137 9.55 5.59 -22.42
CA ARG A 137 9.28 6.34 -23.66
C ARG A 137 8.50 5.53 -24.68
N GLU A 138 8.87 4.26 -24.88
CA GLU A 138 8.16 3.40 -25.84
C GLU A 138 6.76 3.03 -25.37
N THR A 139 6.57 2.77 -24.07
CA THR A 139 5.24 2.45 -23.52
C THR A 139 4.35 3.69 -23.47
N ALA A 140 4.90 4.89 -23.24
CA ALA A 140 4.15 6.15 -23.25
C ALA A 140 3.50 6.44 -24.61
N LYS A 141 4.10 6.00 -25.73
CA LYS A 141 3.56 6.15 -27.10
C LYS A 141 2.36 5.23 -27.39
N ARG A 142 2.13 4.22 -26.54
CA ARG A 142 1.09 3.21 -26.75
C ARG A 142 -0.26 3.66 -26.20
N PRO A 143 -1.39 3.15 -26.69
CA PRO A 143 -2.74 3.51 -26.25
C PRO A 143 -3.10 2.84 -24.92
N VAL A 144 -2.21 2.97 -23.90
CA VAL A 144 -2.44 2.45 -22.54
C VAL A 144 -3.20 3.47 -21.69
N SER A 145 -3.92 2.96 -20.71
CA SER A 145 -4.75 3.78 -19.80
C SER A 145 -4.00 4.24 -18.55
N GLY A 146 -2.88 3.64 -18.24
CA GLY A 146 -2.01 3.94 -17.11
C GLY A 146 -0.71 3.16 -17.20
N PHE A 147 0.15 3.29 -16.21
CA PHE A 147 1.47 2.66 -16.17
C PHE A 147 1.69 1.86 -14.89
N LEU A 148 2.30 0.69 -15.02
CA LEU A 148 2.81 -0.11 -13.91
C LEU A 148 4.34 0.03 -13.88
N LEU A 149 4.88 0.49 -12.77
CA LEU A 149 6.31 0.56 -12.50
C LEU A 149 6.71 -0.76 -11.82
N ASP A 150 7.28 -1.67 -12.59
CA ASP A 150 7.64 -3.03 -12.15
C ASP A 150 9.15 -3.22 -12.01
N GLY A 151 9.57 -4.36 -11.46
CA GLY A 151 10.97 -4.74 -11.31
C GLY A 151 11.72 -4.03 -10.17
N PHE A 152 11.02 -3.43 -9.23
CA PHE A 152 11.60 -2.87 -8.01
C PHE A 152 11.61 -3.85 -6.83
N GLN A 153 11.10 -5.08 -7.05
CA GLN A 153 11.02 -6.13 -6.04
C GLN A 153 12.29 -7.00 -6.07
N GLY A 154 12.78 -7.38 -4.89
CA GLY A 154 13.79 -8.42 -4.77
C GLY A 154 15.19 -8.09 -5.29
N ASN A 155 15.42 -6.91 -5.81
CA ASN A 155 16.73 -6.48 -6.29
C ASN A 155 17.59 -5.95 -5.13
N PRO A 156 18.91 -6.20 -5.14
CA PRO A 156 19.85 -5.66 -4.17
C PRO A 156 20.06 -4.14 -4.32
N THR A 157 19.29 -3.49 -5.17
CA THR A 157 19.33 -2.05 -5.42
C THR A 157 19.08 -1.27 -4.14
N THR A 158 19.91 -0.30 -3.85
CA THR A 158 19.69 0.59 -2.70
C THR A 158 18.40 1.39 -2.88
N LEU A 159 17.78 1.77 -1.76
CA LEU A 159 16.60 2.64 -1.78
C LEU A 159 16.86 3.92 -2.60
N GLU A 160 18.02 4.52 -2.43
CA GLU A 160 18.43 5.73 -3.15
C GLU A 160 18.43 5.54 -4.67
N THR A 161 19.04 4.47 -5.16
CA THR A 161 19.07 4.16 -6.61
C THR A 161 17.64 3.94 -7.12
N ARG A 162 16.79 3.23 -6.37
CA ARG A 162 15.39 3.01 -6.73
C ARG A 162 14.64 4.35 -6.84
N LEU A 163 14.83 5.24 -5.89
CA LEU A 163 14.17 6.54 -5.88
C LEU A 163 14.63 7.45 -7.02
N GLN A 164 15.93 7.41 -7.37
CA GLN A 164 16.45 8.10 -8.55
C GLN A 164 15.85 7.56 -9.85
N LEU A 165 15.79 6.24 -10.01
CA LEU A 165 15.14 5.58 -11.15
C LEU A 165 13.68 5.98 -11.27
N LEU A 166 12.93 5.99 -10.16
CA LEU A 166 11.53 6.41 -10.16
C LEU A 166 11.34 7.85 -10.62
N SER A 167 12.14 8.78 -10.10
CA SER A 167 12.06 10.19 -10.50
C SER A 167 12.27 10.37 -11.99
N LEU A 168 13.25 9.71 -12.57
CA LEU A 168 13.58 9.81 -13.99
C LEU A 168 12.51 9.14 -14.86
N VAL A 169 12.04 7.97 -14.48
CA VAL A 169 10.98 7.24 -15.20
C VAL A 169 9.68 8.03 -15.20
N THR A 170 9.26 8.54 -14.04
CA THR A 170 8.00 9.27 -13.94
C THR A 170 8.00 10.59 -14.70
N ALA A 171 9.17 11.21 -14.88
CA ALA A 171 9.33 12.41 -15.71
C ALA A 171 9.08 12.14 -17.22
N GLU A 172 9.28 10.92 -17.70
CA GLU A 172 9.02 10.52 -19.08
C GLU A 172 7.55 10.14 -19.35
N LEU A 173 6.74 10.01 -18.30
CA LEU A 173 5.35 9.52 -18.43
C LEU A 173 4.35 10.68 -18.50
N PRO A 174 3.31 10.56 -19.35
CA PRO A 174 2.21 11.52 -19.42
C PRO A 174 1.59 11.82 -18.05
N GLU A 175 1.27 13.08 -17.79
CA GLU A 175 0.67 13.51 -16.53
C GLU A 175 -0.81 13.13 -16.39
N ASP A 176 -1.50 12.92 -17.49
CA ASP A 176 -2.93 12.60 -17.55
C ASP A 176 -3.24 11.12 -17.31
N LYS A 177 -2.23 10.29 -16.99
CA LYS A 177 -2.39 8.85 -16.75
C LYS A 177 -1.89 8.43 -15.37
N PRO A 178 -2.59 7.51 -14.69
CA PRO A 178 -2.18 7.02 -13.38
C PRO A 178 -0.94 6.12 -13.46
N ARG A 179 -0.18 6.13 -12.37
CA ARG A 179 1.07 5.39 -12.18
C ARG A 179 0.95 4.50 -10.96
N LEU A 180 0.95 3.20 -11.18
CA LEU A 180 0.94 2.16 -10.16
C LEU A 180 2.35 1.61 -9.97
N ILE A 181 2.77 1.37 -8.74
CA ILE A 181 4.02 0.67 -8.44
C ILE A 181 3.75 -0.72 -7.86
N CYS A 182 4.57 -1.69 -8.29
CA CYS A 182 4.53 -3.06 -7.81
C CYS A 182 5.54 -3.28 -6.68
N GLY A 183 5.14 -4.03 -5.63
CA GLY A 183 6.04 -4.45 -4.55
C GLY A 183 6.40 -3.41 -3.50
N VAL A 184 5.73 -2.27 -3.49
CA VAL A 184 5.89 -1.22 -2.48
C VAL A 184 4.61 -1.09 -1.67
N SER A 185 4.71 -1.34 -0.35
CA SER A 185 3.56 -1.30 0.54
C SER A 185 3.92 -0.85 1.97
N ARG A 186 5.21 -0.77 2.33
CA ARG A 186 5.64 -0.28 3.64
C ARG A 186 5.44 1.23 3.74
N PRO A 187 4.92 1.77 4.87
CA PRO A 187 4.47 3.15 4.98
C PRO A 187 5.52 4.21 4.60
N ASP A 188 6.76 4.06 5.03
CA ASP A 188 7.85 4.96 4.70
C ASP A 188 8.22 4.94 3.21
N GLU A 189 8.29 3.75 2.61
CA GLU A 189 8.56 3.60 1.17
C GLU A 189 7.42 4.16 0.30
N VAL A 190 6.17 4.02 0.75
CA VAL A 190 4.99 4.59 0.08
C VAL A 190 5.13 6.11 -0.03
N LEU A 191 5.46 6.80 1.06
CA LEU A 191 5.63 8.26 1.07
C LEU A 191 6.78 8.70 0.15
N GLU A 192 7.89 7.98 0.14
CA GLU A 192 9.01 8.25 -0.78
C GLU A 192 8.60 8.13 -2.25
N CYS A 193 7.79 7.13 -2.58
CA CYS A 193 7.31 6.92 -3.95
C CYS A 193 6.26 7.98 -4.35
N ILE A 194 5.40 8.43 -3.44
CA ILE A 194 4.42 9.50 -3.69
C ILE A 194 5.12 10.79 -4.10
N GLU A 195 6.19 11.18 -3.43
CA GLU A 195 6.99 12.37 -3.80
C GLU A 195 7.66 12.26 -5.18
N ARG A 196 7.71 11.05 -5.74
CA ARG A 196 8.25 10.80 -7.08
C ARG A 196 7.17 10.54 -8.12
N GLY A 197 5.94 10.92 -7.79
CA GLY A 197 4.82 10.94 -8.73
C GLY A 197 4.15 9.58 -8.93
N VAL A 198 4.24 8.67 -7.96
CA VAL A 198 3.47 7.43 -7.94
C VAL A 198 2.10 7.68 -7.31
N ASP A 199 1.05 7.13 -7.90
CA ASP A 199 -0.34 7.38 -7.52
C ASP A 199 -0.97 6.22 -6.76
N LEU A 200 -0.66 4.98 -7.16
CA LEU A 200 -1.32 3.77 -6.69
C LEU A 200 -0.31 2.75 -6.18
N PHE A 201 -0.71 2.07 -5.11
CA PHE A 201 0.10 1.10 -4.38
C PHE A 201 -0.67 -0.20 -4.17
N GLU A 202 0.04 -1.27 -3.89
CA GLU A 202 -0.54 -2.53 -3.42
C GLU A 202 -0.71 -2.49 -1.89
N SER A 203 -1.70 -3.19 -1.34
CA SER A 203 -1.94 -3.24 0.12
C SER A 203 -1.64 -4.61 0.74
N PHE A 204 -0.54 -5.25 0.33
CA PHE A 204 -0.13 -6.54 0.89
C PHE A 204 0.58 -6.43 2.25
N PHE A 205 1.07 -5.26 2.66
CA PHE A 205 1.74 -5.07 3.94
C PHE A 205 0.85 -5.43 5.15
N PRO A 206 -0.43 -5.01 5.23
CA PRO A 206 -1.34 -5.47 6.27
C PRO A 206 -1.48 -6.99 6.36
N TYR A 207 -1.51 -7.68 5.22
CA TYR A 207 -1.54 -9.14 5.18
C TYR A 207 -0.26 -9.75 5.77
N LEU A 208 0.91 -9.27 5.36
CA LEU A 208 2.19 -9.76 5.92
C LEU A 208 2.28 -9.55 7.43
N VAL A 209 1.81 -8.41 7.93
CA VAL A 209 1.74 -8.11 9.37
C VAL A 209 0.82 -9.10 10.09
N THR A 210 -0.34 -9.38 9.51
CA THR A 210 -1.31 -10.34 10.05
C THR A 210 -0.74 -11.75 10.12
N GLU A 211 -0.06 -12.23 9.08
CA GLU A 211 0.56 -13.56 9.04
C GLU A 211 1.64 -13.73 10.13
N ARG A 212 2.30 -12.65 10.51
CA ARG A 212 3.25 -12.67 11.64
C ARG A 212 2.58 -12.70 13.01
N GLY A 213 1.26 -12.52 13.10
CA GLY A 213 0.52 -12.35 14.35
C GLY A 213 0.72 -10.97 14.97
N CYS A 214 0.94 -9.97 14.12
CA CYS A 214 1.21 -8.59 14.51
C CYS A 214 0.05 -7.65 14.16
N ALA A 215 -0.05 -6.54 14.87
CA ALA A 215 -0.98 -5.46 14.61
C ALA A 215 -0.23 -4.19 14.23
N LEU A 216 -0.71 -3.49 13.20
CA LEU A 216 -0.22 -2.16 12.83
C LEU A 216 -0.58 -1.15 13.93
N THR A 217 0.40 -0.37 14.38
CA THR A 217 0.22 0.60 15.48
C THR A 217 0.87 1.94 15.22
N PHE A 218 1.45 2.13 14.03
CA PHE A 218 2.11 3.40 13.71
C PHE A 218 1.11 4.56 13.69
N ASN A 219 1.57 5.71 14.17
CA ASN A 219 0.77 6.93 14.17
C ASN A 219 0.90 7.65 12.83
N PHE A 220 -0.22 8.07 12.26
CA PHE A 220 -0.30 8.90 11.06
C PHE A 220 -1.21 10.12 11.26
N ASP A 221 -1.71 10.34 12.48
CA ASP A 221 -2.45 11.55 12.85
C ASP A 221 -1.46 12.64 13.24
N TYR A 222 -1.14 13.49 12.28
CA TYR A 222 -0.33 14.68 12.55
C TYR A 222 -1.24 15.82 13.01
N GLN A 223 -1.18 16.14 14.30
CA GLN A 223 -1.74 17.38 14.84
C GLN A 223 -0.61 18.43 14.86
N PRO A 224 -0.72 19.55 14.14
CA PRO A 224 0.27 20.61 14.24
C PRO A 224 0.33 21.11 15.68
N ASN A 225 1.47 20.90 16.34
CA ASN A 225 1.68 21.49 17.67
C ASN A 225 1.81 23.01 17.46
N PRO A 226 0.97 23.84 18.11
CA PRO A 226 1.04 25.30 17.96
C PRO A 226 2.42 25.89 18.28
N GLU A 227 3.19 25.25 19.18
CA GLU A 227 4.53 25.69 19.54
C GLU A 227 5.58 25.37 18.46
N GLU A 228 5.48 24.26 17.75
CA GLU A 228 6.37 23.92 16.64
C GLU A 228 6.16 24.82 15.41
N THR A 229 4.92 25.28 15.19
CA THR A 229 4.60 26.20 14.10
C THR A 229 5.27 27.57 14.29
N LEU A 230 5.44 28.02 15.52
CA LEU A 230 6.15 29.28 15.85
C LEU A 230 7.67 29.17 15.68
N LEU A 231 8.26 27.98 15.92
CA LEU A 231 9.70 27.75 15.75
C LEU A 231 10.11 27.65 14.28
N GLN A 232 9.25 27.11 13.42
CA GLN A 232 9.50 27.04 11.97
C GLN A 232 9.44 28.42 11.27
N GLN A 233 8.69 29.39 11.82
CA GLN A 233 8.67 30.76 11.29
C GLN A 233 9.94 31.55 11.58
N ASN A 234 10.79 31.12 12.52
CA ASN A 234 12.00 31.80 12.93
C ASN A 234 13.31 31.26 12.30
N GLY A 235 13.21 30.52 11.20
CA GLY A 235 14.29 30.32 10.22
C GLY A 235 15.65 29.88 10.78
N ILE A 236 15.75 28.71 11.41
CA ILE A 236 17.04 28.04 11.60
C ILE A 236 16.97 26.72 10.84
N GLN A 237 17.50 26.73 9.61
CA GLN A 237 17.81 25.55 8.84
C GLN A 237 19.06 24.89 9.46
N GLU A 238 18.90 23.90 10.31
CA GLU A 238 19.95 22.91 10.51
C GLU A 238 19.86 21.88 9.39
N GLU A 239 20.80 21.95 8.46
CA GLU A 239 21.08 20.88 7.51
C GLU A 239 21.50 19.63 8.27
N ILE A 240 20.54 18.76 8.58
CA ILE A 240 20.84 17.43 9.13
C ILE A 240 21.40 16.60 7.97
N LYS A 241 22.66 16.19 8.09
CA LYS A 241 23.36 15.33 7.15
C LYS A 241 22.61 14.01 6.97
N TYR A 242 21.91 13.91 5.88
CA TYR A 242 21.09 12.74 5.45
C TYR A 242 21.92 11.47 5.15
N GLU A 243 23.25 11.60 5.04
CA GLU A 243 24.09 10.55 4.44
C GLU A 243 24.35 9.31 5.30
N ASP A 244 24.26 9.39 6.63
CA ASP A 244 24.68 8.27 7.49
C ASP A 244 23.56 7.32 7.93
N GLN A 245 22.29 7.68 7.77
CA GLN A 245 21.17 6.83 8.21
C GLN A 245 20.62 5.89 7.13
N ILE A 246 20.79 6.23 5.86
CA ILE A 246 20.34 5.40 4.70
C ILE A 246 21.10 4.06 4.63
N LYS A 247 22.33 3.99 5.16
CA LYS A 247 23.16 2.77 5.12
C LYS A 247 22.68 1.60 5.99
N LYS A 248 21.68 1.80 6.87
CA LYS A 248 21.17 0.74 7.76
C LYS A 248 19.88 0.07 7.31
N ILE A 249 19.21 0.59 6.30
CA ILE A 249 18.02 -0.07 5.74
C ILE A 249 18.49 -1.15 4.75
N LYS A 250 18.86 -2.32 5.25
CA LYS A 250 19.01 -3.50 4.41
C LYS A 250 17.63 -3.83 3.85
N THR A 251 17.46 -3.62 2.56
CA THR A 251 16.36 -4.17 1.77
C THR A 251 16.40 -5.69 1.90
N THR A 252 15.72 -6.22 2.89
CA THR A 252 15.48 -7.65 2.97
C THR A 252 14.22 -7.95 2.18
N GLY A 253 14.37 -8.88 1.28
CA GLY A 253 13.29 -9.44 0.48
C GLY A 253 12.05 -9.74 1.32
N CYS A 254 10.93 -9.83 0.67
CA CYS A 254 9.52 -9.82 1.11
C CYS A 254 9.13 -10.73 2.30
N ASN A 255 10.05 -11.40 2.98
CA ASN A 255 9.73 -12.34 4.05
C ASN A 255 10.57 -12.13 5.30
N GLN A 256 9.88 -11.93 6.43
CA GLN A 256 10.25 -12.39 7.78
C GLN A 256 10.77 -11.38 8.81
N LYS A 257 11.04 -10.12 8.55
CA LYS A 257 11.48 -9.24 9.65
C LYS A 257 10.38 -8.29 10.09
N MET A 258 10.05 -8.30 11.40
CA MET A 258 9.20 -7.29 12.03
C MET A 258 9.71 -5.88 11.72
N THR A 259 8.77 -4.97 11.54
CA THR A 259 9.04 -3.54 11.37
C THR A 259 8.73 -2.80 12.65
N SER A 260 9.17 -1.55 12.75
CA SER A 260 8.80 -0.66 13.86
C SER A 260 7.35 -0.14 13.79
N PHE A 261 6.62 -0.46 12.71
CA PHE A 261 5.23 -0.06 12.49
C PHE A 261 4.20 -0.97 13.15
N GLU A 262 4.65 -2.06 13.80
CA GLU A 262 3.78 -3.12 14.29
C GLU A 262 4.19 -3.61 15.68
N ILE A 263 3.23 -4.17 16.42
CA ILE A 263 3.44 -4.89 17.68
C ILE A 263 3.21 -6.38 17.47
N ASN A 264 4.08 -7.20 18.05
CA ASN A 264 3.95 -8.67 18.00
C ASN A 264 3.10 -9.17 19.16
N LEU A 265 1.84 -9.51 18.90
CA LEU A 265 0.91 -9.94 19.91
C LEU A 265 1.15 -11.39 20.44
N LYS A 266 2.11 -12.12 19.87
CA LYS A 266 2.59 -13.41 20.42
C LYS A 266 3.47 -13.24 21.66
N GLU A 267 3.95 -12.03 21.94
CA GLU A 267 4.80 -11.76 23.10
C GLU A 267 4.02 -11.86 24.42
N LYS A 268 4.61 -12.52 25.41
CA LYS A 268 4.00 -12.79 26.74
C LYS A 268 3.53 -11.54 27.48
N LYS A 269 4.13 -10.36 27.20
CA LYS A 269 3.74 -9.10 27.84
C LYS A 269 2.28 -8.71 27.57
N TYR A 270 1.67 -9.23 26.50
CA TYR A 270 0.28 -8.94 26.14
C TYR A 270 -0.74 -9.85 26.79
N ARG A 271 -0.31 -10.86 27.54
CA ARG A 271 -1.21 -11.84 28.19
C ARG A 271 -2.25 -11.20 29.09
N GLU A 272 -1.91 -10.11 29.75
CA GLU A 272 -2.78 -9.38 30.68
C GLU A 272 -2.99 -7.92 30.26
N ASP A 273 -2.74 -7.58 28.99
CA ASP A 273 -2.99 -6.26 28.43
C ASP A 273 -4.42 -6.18 27.89
N PHE A 274 -5.33 -5.62 28.68
CA PHE A 274 -6.74 -5.45 28.33
C PHE A 274 -7.04 -4.18 27.53
N SER A 275 -6.04 -3.48 27.05
CA SER A 275 -6.21 -2.33 26.15
C SER A 275 -6.55 -2.77 24.72
N PRO A 276 -7.15 -1.90 23.89
CA PRO A 276 -7.33 -2.14 22.47
C PRO A 276 -5.99 -2.20 21.74
N LEU A 277 -5.95 -2.70 20.49
CA LEU A 277 -4.73 -2.72 19.68
C LEU A 277 -4.13 -1.33 19.51
N VAL A 278 -4.97 -0.37 19.17
CA VAL A 278 -4.65 1.07 19.10
C VAL A 278 -5.73 1.85 19.83
N LYS A 279 -5.32 2.75 20.73
CA LYS A 279 -6.22 3.65 21.44
C LYS A 279 -6.95 4.54 20.42
N GLU A 280 -8.25 4.75 20.62
CA GLU A 280 -9.11 5.57 19.76
C GLU A 280 -9.36 5.00 18.35
N CYS A 281 -8.84 3.82 18.02
CA CYS A 281 -9.16 3.14 16.77
C CYS A 281 -10.63 2.71 16.74
N SER A 282 -11.32 3.04 15.65
CA SER A 282 -12.75 2.78 15.48
C SER A 282 -13.09 1.43 14.88
N CYS A 283 -12.10 0.61 14.51
CA CYS A 283 -12.34 -0.68 13.88
C CYS A 283 -13.07 -1.66 14.82
N TYR A 284 -13.75 -2.64 14.21
CA TYR A 284 -14.47 -3.67 14.96
C TYR A 284 -13.60 -4.37 16.01
N CYS A 285 -12.35 -4.71 15.65
CA CYS A 285 -11.43 -5.40 16.56
C CYS A 285 -11.13 -4.55 17.82
N CYS A 286 -10.75 -3.29 17.65
CA CYS A 286 -10.39 -2.40 18.77
C CYS A 286 -11.58 -2.05 19.67
N LYS A 287 -12.80 -1.97 19.09
CA LYS A 287 -14.03 -1.70 19.87
C LYS A 287 -14.49 -2.86 20.72
N ASN A 288 -14.23 -4.10 20.30
CA ASN A 288 -14.83 -5.28 20.90
C ASN A 288 -13.82 -6.24 21.54
N HIS A 289 -12.51 -6.08 21.26
CA HIS A 289 -11.48 -7.01 21.69
C HIS A 289 -10.24 -6.31 22.22
N THR A 290 -9.48 -7.03 23.05
CA THR A 290 -8.26 -6.54 23.72
C THR A 290 -7.01 -7.23 23.19
N ARG A 291 -5.84 -6.65 23.43
CA ARG A 291 -4.55 -7.28 23.13
C ARG A 291 -4.40 -8.64 23.80
N ALA A 292 -4.85 -8.76 25.05
CA ALA A 292 -4.84 -10.04 25.77
C ALA A 292 -5.68 -11.12 25.08
N TYR A 293 -6.85 -10.76 24.57
CA TYR A 293 -7.69 -11.70 23.83
C TYR A 293 -7.05 -12.15 22.51
N ILE A 294 -6.50 -11.21 21.74
CA ILE A 294 -5.79 -11.56 20.50
C ILE A 294 -4.55 -12.39 20.78
N HIS A 295 -3.78 -12.06 21.84
CA HIS A 295 -2.67 -12.88 22.29
C HIS A 295 -3.12 -14.33 22.60
N HIS A 296 -4.21 -14.49 23.33
CA HIS A 296 -4.78 -15.82 23.63
C HIS A 296 -5.10 -16.59 22.34
N LEU A 297 -5.84 -15.98 21.40
CA LEU A 297 -6.20 -16.62 20.15
C LEU A 297 -4.96 -17.04 19.32
N LEU A 298 -3.91 -16.21 19.31
CA LEU A 298 -2.67 -16.52 18.60
C LEU A 298 -1.91 -17.69 19.24
N VAL A 299 -1.88 -17.76 20.57
CA VAL A 299 -1.18 -18.83 21.31
C VAL A 299 -1.93 -20.16 21.18
N THR A 300 -3.26 -20.12 21.12
CA THR A 300 -4.11 -21.31 20.92
C THR A 300 -4.33 -21.69 19.45
N ASN A 301 -3.72 -20.92 18.50
CA ASN A 301 -3.86 -21.12 17.06
C ASN A 301 -5.31 -21.06 16.55
N GLU A 302 -6.12 -20.15 17.10
CA GLU A 302 -7.49 -19.92 16.66
C GLU A 302 -7.52 -19.08 15.37
N LEU A 303 -8.31 -19.49 14.38
CA LEU A 303 -8.46 -18.79 13.10
C LEU A 303 -9.00 -17.37 13.25
N LEU A 304 -9.78 -17.13 14.31
CA LEU A 304 -10.35 -15.80 14.61
C LEU A 304 -9.25 -14.75 14.83
N ALA A 305 -8.05 -15.12 15.28
CA ALA A 305 -6.93 -14.20 15.40
C ALA A 305 -6.60 -13.51 14.08
N GLY A 306 -6.49 -14.28 13.00
CA GLY A 306 -6.24 -13.77 11.66
C GLY A 306 -7.35 -12.83 11.16
N VAL A 307 -8.61 -13.18 11.44
CA VAL A 307 -9.77 -12.36 11.06
C VAL A 307 -9.74 -11.00 11.76
N LEU A 308 -9.57 -10.99 13.08
CA LEU A 308 -9.57 -9.75 13.87
C LEU A 308 -8.38 -8.85 13.56
N LEU A 309 -7.19 -9.45 13.41
CA LEU A 309 -5.99 -8.71 13.00
C LEU A 309 -6.12 -8.14 11.60
N MET A 310 -6.68 -8.89 10.64
CA MET A 310 -6.84 -8.40 9.28
C MET A 310 -7.83 -7.24 9.18
N ILE A 311 -8.94 -7.29 9.92
CA ILE A 311 -9.89 -6.17 10.03
C ILE A 311 -9.14 -4.92 10.51
N HIS A 312 -8.40 -5.03 11.61
CA HIS A 312 -7.66 -3.90 12.17
C HIS A 312 -6.57 -3.39 11.21
N ASN A 313 -5.75 -4.27 10.69
CA ASN A 313 -4.61 -3.92 9.85
C ASN A 313 -5.03 -3.28 8.54
N PHE A 314 -6.11 -3.74 7.91
CA PHE A 314 -6.67 -3.09 6.73
C PHE A 314 -7.23 -1.71 7.04
N GLU A 315 -8.07 -1.58 8.08
CA GLU A 315 -8.67 -0.29 8.42
C GLU A 315 -7.59 0.74 8.79
N HIS A 316 -6.57 0.32 9.53
CA HIS A 316 -5.43 1.16 9.88
C HIS A 316 -4.65 1.63 8.64
N TYR A 317 -4.37 0.72 7.72
CA TYR A 317 -3.63 1.02 6.50
C TYR A 317 -4.42 1.88 5.51
N PHE A 318 -5.72 1.66 5.36
CA PHE A 318 -6.57 2.50 4.52
C PHE A 318 -6.73 3.90 5.13
N GLY A 319 -6.80 4.00 6.46
CA GLY A 319 -6.75 5.26 7.20
C GLY A 319 -5.47 6.04 6.94
N PHE A 320 -4.32 5.37 6.86
CA PHE A 320 -3.06 6.00 6.48
C PHE A 320 -3.12 6.64 5.09
N PHE A 321 -3.67 5.99 4.08
CA PHE A 321 -3.87 6.61 2.76
C PHE A 321 -4.84 7.78 2.79
N HIS A 322 -5.87 7.72 3.62
CA HIS A 322 -6.73 8.88 3.84
C HIS A 322 -5.95 10.05 4.43
N SER A 323 -5.15 9.81 5.47
CA SER A 323 -4.29 10.83 6.08
C SER A 323 -3.28 11.44 5.09
N ILE A 324 -2.69 10.64 4.19
CA ILE A 324 -1.82 11.16 3.12
C ILE A 324 -2.56 12.17 2.25
N ARG A 325 -3.79 11.86 1.82
CA ARG A 325 -4.58 12.77 0.99
C ARG A 325 -4.96 14.06 1.73
N GLU A 326 -5.32 13.96 3.01
CA GLU A 326 -5.59 15.15 3.84
C GLU A 326 -4.32 16.00 4.05
N ALA A 327 -3.18 15.37 4.28
CA ALA A 327 -1.89 16.06 4.37
C ALA A 327 -1.50 16.78 3.07
N LEU A 328 -1.79 16.19 1.91
CA LEU A 328 -1.59 16.84 0.61
C LEU A 328 -2.53 18.03 0.41
N LYS A 329 -3.79 17.95 0.84
CA LYS A 329 -4.75 19.08 0.78
C LYS A 329 -4.28 20.26 1.61
N SER A 330 -3.75 19.99 2.80
CA SER A 330 -3.33 20.99 3.80
C SER A 330 -1.85 21.39 3.73
N ASP A 331 -1.09 20.89 2.76
CA ASP A 331 0.35 21.13 2.59
C ASP A 331 1.22 20.67 3.79
N THR A 332 0.77 19.62 4.48
CA THR A 332 1.45 19.05 5.67
C THR A 332 2.09 17.68 5.41
N LEU A 333 2.29 17.29 4.15
CA LEU A 333 2.87 15.98 3.84
C LEU A 333 4.29 15.80 4.40
N ALA A 334 5.09 16.85 4.42
CA ALA A 334 6.44 16.81 4.99
C ALA A 334 6.43 16.43 6.47
N GLN A 335 5.47 16.94 7.24
CA GLN A 335 5.30 16.64 8.66
C GLN A 335 4.84 15.18 8.86
N LEU A 336 3.87 14.71 8.05
CA LEU A 336 3.46 13.31 8.07
C LEU A 336 4.64 12.38 7.72
N LYS A 337 5.41 12.72 6.71
CA LYS A 337 6.59 11.96 6.30
C LYS A 337 7.62 11.87 7.42
N GLU A 338 7.91 13.00 8.09
CA GLU A 338 8.84 13.02 9.22
C GLU A 338 8.32 12.18 10.40
N LEU A 339 7.02 12.24 10.71
CA LEU A 339 6.41 11.39 11.73
C LEU A 339 6.60 9.89 11.42
N ILE A 340 6.35 9.48 10.18
CA ILE A 340 6.55 8.09 9.74
C ILE A 340 8.03 7.71 9.76
N ARG A 341 8.92 8.59 9.31
CA ARG A 341 10.38 8.36 9.31
C ARG A 341 10.92 8.14 10.73
N ARG A 342 10.52 8.94 11.71
CA ARG A 342 10.93 8.77 13.11
C ARG A 342 10.46 7.42 13.68
N GLN A 343 9.28 6.99 13.34
CA GLN A 343 8.79 5.67 13.73
C GLN A 343 9.60 4.55 13.06
N ALA A 344 9.94 4.70 11.77
CA ALA A 344 10.77 3.75 11.06
C ALA A 344 12.17 3.56 11.66
N SER A 345 12.77 4.63 12.18
CA SER A 345 14.08 4.60 12.83
C SER A 345 14.06 4.13 14.30
N GLY A 346 12.88 4.01 14.91
CA GLY A 346 12.73 3.67 16.33
C GLY A 346 13.02 4.83 17.29
N GLU A 347 13.14 6.06 16.79
CA GLU A 347 13.48 7.26 17.60
C GLU A 347 12.34 7.70 18.53
N LEU A 348 11.10 7.26 18.31
CA LEU A 348 9.96 7.56 19.18
C LEU A 348 9.88 6.73 20.46
N GLY A 349 10.74 5.73 20.63
CA GLY A 349 10.77 4.88 21.83
C GLY A 349 11.36 5.54 23.08
N ASN A 350 11.99 6.73 22.98
CA ASN A 350 12.73 7.36 24.09
C ASN A 350 12.08 8.61 24.70
N THR A 351 10.90 9.04 24.25
CA THR A 351 10.28 10.29 24.74
C THR A 351 9.21 10.11 25.84
N ASN A 352 8.95 8.88 26.31
CA ASN A 352 7.96 8.63 27.38
C ASN A 352 8.57 8.16 28.71
N LEU A 353 9.74 8.65 29.09
CA LEU A 353 10.28 8.44 30.44
C LEU A 353 10.85 9.77 30.96
N THR A 354 9.99 10.71 31.33
CA THR A 354 10.14 11.68 32.42
C THR A 354 8.95 12.64 32.43
N LEU A 355 7.89 12.27 33.13
CA LEU A 355 7.10 13.25 33.86
C LEU A 355 6.69 12.57 35.18
N HIS A 356 7.26 13.12 36.25
CA HIS A 356 6.95 12.85 37.65
C HIS A 356 5.46 13.09 37.99
#